data_f75bfb2e03d5c7b5c45662f021d6a0eb
#
_entry.id   f75bfb2e03d5c7b5c45662f021d6a0eb
#
_cell.length_a   1.000
_cell.length_b   1.000
_cell.length_c   1.000
_cell.angle_alpha   90.00
_cell.angle_beta   90.00
_cell.angle_gamma   90.00
#
_symmetry.space_group_name_H-M   'P 1'
#
loop_
_entity.id
_entity.type
_entity.pdbx_description
1 polymer ?
#
loop_
_entity_poly.entity_id
_entity_poly.type
_entity_poly.pdbx_seq_one_letter_code
_entity_poly.pdbx_strand_id
1 'polypeptide(L)'
;MTTDLHVLSAEEVWEVIDKYGKAAKRTKAAGFDGIELHGASGYLPHQFLSDTSNLRDDDFGGTPHKRTRFMIEVLKCLIDAWGDSHRIGVKISPGILYNGSVENEVEETYTALISQLNELDLAYVAFQTPESLRSLAGQDNDDIAGGEIWHRFPYEFIRENYNGTVIASGDLTKELAQNALDAGKADLFVFGRAYMSNPDLVERMQNDWPLTEVDMRRGYGGGEEGYNDYPTWQEQQAQQQQGPVG
;
A
#
# COMPACT_ATOMS: atom_id res chain seq x y z
N MET A 1 1.88 -4.01 -26.35
CA MET A 1 2.44 -5.32 -26.73
C MET A 1 2.39 -6.19 -25.51
N THR A 2 1.51 -7.18 -25.50
CA THR A 2 1.56 -8.25 -24.49
C THR A 2 2.73 -9.15 -24.88
N THR A 3 3.80 -9.10 -24.11
CA THR A 3 4.82 -10.16 -24.13
C THR A 3 4.14 -11.46 -23.68
N ASP A 4 4.53 -12.60 -24.24
CA ASP A 4 4.05 -13.90 -23.78
C ASP A 4 4.29 -13.99 -22.27
N LEU A 5 3.20 -14.25 -21.52
CA LEU A 5 3.27 -14.38 -20.06
C LEU A 5 3.99 -15.68 -19.73
N HIS A 6 5.03 -15.61 -18.91
CA HIS A 6 5.69 -16.78 -18.36
C HIS A 6 5.06 -17.15 -17.02
N VAL A 7 4.46 -18.34 -16.96
CA VAL A 7 3.94 -18.94 -15.73
C VAL A 7 5.10 -19.58 -14.99
N LEU A 8 5.44 -19.08 -13.80
CA LEU A 8 6.55 -19.60 -13.00
C LEU A 8 6.33 -21.07 -12.62
N SER A 9 7.34 -21.93 -12.75
CA SER A 9 7.36 -23.24 -12.11
C SER A 9 7.46 -23.10 -10.59
N ALA A 10 7.26 -24.19 -9.84
CA ALA A 10 7.43 -24.15 -8.39
C ALA A 10 8.88 -23.80 -7.98
N GLU A 11 9.86 -24.29 -8.72
CA GLU A 11 11.28 -23.98 -8.53
C GLU A 11 11.56 -22.49 -8.77
N GLU A 12 11.03 -21.94 -9.86
CA GLU A 12 11.17 -20.52 -10.16
C GLU A 12 10.51 -19.61 -9.12
N VAL A 13 9.40 -20.06 -8.51
CA VAL A 13 8.78 -19.34 -7.38
C VAL A 13 9.76 -19.22 -6.21
N TRP A 14 10.44 -20.32 -5.84
CA TRP A 14 11.45 -20.30 -4.78
C TRP A 14 12.67 -19.44 -5.14
N GLU A 15 13.09 -19.44 -6.41
CA GLU A 15 14.15 -18.54 -6.89
C GLU A 15 13.76 -17.06 -6.75
N VAL A 16 12.49 -16.74 -7.00
CA VAL A 16 11.96 -15.38 -6.82
C VAL A 16 11.97 -15.00 -5.34
N ILE A 17 11.51 -15.90 -4.45
CA ILE A 17 11.56 -15.69 -2.99
C ILE A 17 12.99 -15.41 -2.51
N ASP A 18 13.98 -16.17 -2.98
CA ASP A 18 15.39 -15.96 -2.65
C ASP A 18 15.91 -14.57 -3.12
N LYS A 19 15.42 -14.07 -4.26
CA LYS A 19 15.75 -12.72 -4.74
C LYS A 19 15.30 -11.63 -3.78
N TYR A 20 14.13 -11.78 -3.12
CA TYR A 20 13.68 -10.86 -2.08
C TYR A 20 14.64 -10.85 -0.88
N GLY A 21 15.09 -12.01 -0.41
CA GLY A 21 16.08 -12.10 0.67
C GLY A 21 17.43 -11.45 0.30
N LYS A 22 17.87 -11.64 -0.95
CA LYS A 22 19.08 -10.96 -1.47
C LYS A 22 18.90 -9.45 -1.54
N ALA A 23 17.70 -8.96 -1.88
CA ALA A 23 17.38 -7.54 -1.87
C ALA A 23 17.42 -6.98 -0.44
N ALA A 24 16.82 -7.67 0.54
CA ALA A 24 16.84 -7.27 1.94
C ALA A 24 18.28 -7.13 2.49
N LYS A 25 19.16 -8.10 2.21
CA LYS A 25 20.57 -8.03 2.62
C LYS A 25 21.28 -6.80 2.05
N ARG A 26 21.02 -6.46 0.77
CA ARG A 26 21.60 -5.27 0.13
C ARG A 26 21.07 -3.98 0.73
N THR A 27 19.75 -3.91 1.00
CA THR A 27 19.11 -2.75 1.62
C THR A 27 19.67 -2.52 3.02
N LYS A 28 19.81 -3.59 3.83
CA LYS A 28 20.43 -3.49 5.16
C LYS A 28 21.90 -3.03 5.08
N ALA A 29 22.66 -3.54 4.14
CA ALA A 29 24.05 -3.12 3.92
C ALA A 29 24.19 -1.67 3.44
N ALA A 30 23.16 -1.13 2.78
CA ALA A 30 23.07 0.28 2.37
C ALA A 30 22.68 1.23 3.51
N GLY A 31 22.40 0.71 4.72
CA GLY A 31 22.13 1.52 5.90
C GLY A 31 20.66 1.89 6.12
N PHE A 32 19.72 1.22 5.46
CA PHE A 32 18.28 1.39 5.75
C PHE A 32 17.92 0.75 7.10
N ASP A 33 16.92 1.33 7.78
CA ASP A 33 16.46 0.88 9.10
C ASP A 33 15.43 -0.25 9.05
N GLY A 34 14.78 -0.46 7.93
CA GLY A 34 13.77 -1.50 7.70
C GLY A 34 13.33 -1.55 6.24
N ILE A 35 12.45 -2.49 5.92
CA ILE A 35 11.87 -2.66 4.58
C ILE A 35 10.38 -2.96 4.66
N GLU A 36 9.65 -2.58 3.62
CA GLU A 36 8.24 -2.94 3.44
C GLU A 36 8.09 -3.83 2.20
N LEU A 37 7.47 -5.00 2.35
CA LEU A 37 7.04 -5.79 1.22
C LEU A 37 5.83 -5.14 0.56
N HIS A 38 5.94 -4.78 -0.72
CA HIS A 38 4.79 -4.33 -1.50
C HIS A 38 3.95 -5.53 -1.94
N GLY A 39 2.95 -5.86 -1.14
CA GLY A 39 2.02 -6.98 -1.35
C GLY A 39 0.66 -6.54 -1.90
N ALA A 40 0.61 -5.45 -2.67
CA ALA A 40 -0.60 -4.72 -3.00
C ALA A 40 -0.72 -4.41 -4.51
N SER A 41 -1.87 -3.85 -4.90
CA SER A 41 -2.09 -3.13 -6.16
C SER A 41 -1.80 -3.93 -7.43
N GLY A 42 -2.09 -5.25 -7.45
CA GLY A 42 -1.94 -6.12 -8.63
C GLY A 42 -0.49 -6.47 -8.98
N TYR A 43 0.49 -6.16 -8.13
CA TYR A 43 1.88 -6.60 -8.32
C TYR A 43 2.07 -8.04 -7.84
N LEU A 44 3.24 -8.61 -8.10
CA LEU A 44 3.48 -10.05 -8.01
C LEU A 44 2.97 -10.71 -6.72
N PRO A 45 3.23 -10.22 -5.49
CA PRO A 45 2.69 -10.88 -4.30
C PRO A 45 1.15 -10.81 -4.22
N HIS A 46 0.53 -9.72 -4.69
CA HIS A 46 -0.93 -9.60 -4.77
C HIS A 46 -1.51 -10.54 -5.84
N GLN A 47 -0.83 -10.73 -6.97
CA GLN A 47 -1.26 -11.68 -8.01
C GLN A 47 -1.33 -13.12 -7.48
N PHE A 48 -0.46 -13.51 -6.55
CA PHE A 48 -0.55 -14.82 -5.89
C PHE A 48 -1.75 -14.93 -4.95
N LEU A 49 -2.21 -13.85 -4.34
CA LEU A 49 -3.40 -13.84 -3.47
C LEU A 49 -4.70 -13.97 -4.28
N SER A 50 -4.78 -13.29 -5.42
CA SER A 50 -5.98 -13.18 -6.22
C SER A 50 -6.36 -14.53 -6.85
N ASP A 51 -7.61 -14.96 -6.63
CA ASP A 51 -8.20 -16.18 -7.19
C ASP A 51 -8.43 -16.11 -8.71
N THR A 52 -8.40 -14.90 -9.29
CA THR A 52 -8.57 -14.71 -10.74
C THR A 52 -7.26 -14.65 -11.51
N SER A 53 -6.17 -14.23 -10.91
CA SER A 53 -4.84 -14.20 -11.53
C SER A 53 -4.01 -15.45 -11.19
N ASN A 54 -4.19 -16.00 -9.99
CA ASN A 54 -3.50 -17.20 -9.54
C ASN A 54 -4.34 -18.45 -9.84
N LEU A 55 -4.16 -19.01 -11.02
CA LEU A 55 -4.84 -20.24 -11.48
C LEU A 55 -4.02 -21.52 -11.20
N ARG A 56 -3.05 -21.46 -10.29
CA ARG A 56 -2.20 -22.60 -9.92
C ARG A 56 -2.98 -23.63 -9.12
N ASP A 57 -2.60 -24.91 -9.29
CA ASP A 57 -3.11 -26.06 -8.56
C ASP A 57 -2.09 -26.72 -7.63
N ASP A 58 -0.89 -26.11 -7.52
CA ASP A 58 0.18 -26.54 -6.64
C ASP A 58 0.09 -25.93 -5.21
N ASP A 59 1.20 -25.94 -4.49
CA ASP A 59 1.27 -25.42 -3.12
C ASP A 59 1.19 -23.88 -3.01
N PHE A 60 1.23 -23.17 -4.13
CA PHE A 60 1.13 -21.72 -4.20
C PHE A 60 -0.20 -21.23 -4.77
N GLY A 61 -1.19 -22.12 -5.00
CA GLY A 61 -2.48 -21.76 -5.59
C GLY A 61 -3.63 -22.67 -5.17
N GLY A 62 -4.82 -22.41 -5.72
CA GLY A 62 -6.06 -23.12 -5.41
C GLY A 62 -6.78 -22.53 -4.20
N THR A 63 -6.58 -23.04 -2.99
CA THR A 63 -7.29 -22.56 -1.80
C THR A 63 -6.76 -21.21 -1.28
N PRO A 64 -7.58 -20.38 -0.58
CA PRO A 64 -7.13 -19.15 0.04
C PRO A 64 -5.83 -19.30 0.83
N HIS A 65 -5.72 -20.30 1.67
CA HIS A 65 -4.52 -20.58 2.46
C HIS A 65 -3.26 -20.86 1.59
N LYS A 66 -3.39 -21.57 0.48
CA LYS A 66 -2.27 -21.83 -0.42
C LYS A 66 -1.88 -20.58 -1.23
N ARG A 67 -2.84 -19.74 -1.61
CA ARG A 67 -2.56 -18.48 -2.30
C ARG A 67 -1.76 -17.50 -1.45
N THR A 68 -1.90 -17.53 -0.13
CA THR A 68 -1.10 -16.68 0.77
C THR A 68 0.36 -17.13 0.88
N ARG A 69 0.67 -18.38 0.55
CA ARG A 69 2.00 -18.98 0.78
C ARG A 69 3.14 -18.17 0.18
N PHE A 70 3.00 -17.69 -1.05
CA PHE A 70 4.06 -16.89 -1.66
C PHE A 70 4.45 -15.69 -0.80
N MET A 71 3.47 -14.89 -0.38
CA MET A 71 3.70 -13.69 0.44
C MET A 71 4.31 -14.06 1.80
N ILE A 72 3.81 -15.10 2.45
CA ILE A 72 4.33 -15.55 3.74
C ILE A 72 5.77 -16.06 3.64
N GLU A 73 6.11 -16.83 2.62
CA GLU A 73 7.49 -17.32 2.43
C GLU A 73 8.45 -16.16 2.05
N VAL A 74 7.99 -15.17 1.28
CA VAL A 74 8.75 -13.94 1.06
C VAL A 74 9.00 -13.21 2.38
N LEU A 75 7.98 -13.00 3.22
CA LEU A 75 8.15 -12.32 4.51
C LEU A 75 9.11 -13.07 5.43
N LYS A 76 9.00 -14.39 5.54
CA LYS A 76 9.96 -15.21 6.30
C LYS A 76 11.39 -15.03 5.77
N CYS A 77 11.56 -15.06 4.45
CA CYS A 77 12.88 -14.86 3.82
C CYS A 77 13.43 -13.44 4.09
N LEU A 78 12.58 -12.41 4.13
CA LEU A 78 12.96 -11.05 4.50
C LEU A 78 13.39 -10.97 5.96
N ILE A 79 12.63 -11.59 6.88
CA ILE A 79 12.93 -11.64 8.32
C ILE A 79 14.28 -12.33 8.55
N ASP A 80 14.49 -13.51 7.95
CA ASP A 80 15.74 -14.25 8.05
C ASP A 80 16.95 -13.44 7.51
N ALA A 81 16.74 -12.77 6.38
CA ALA A 81 17.80 -11.96 5.75
C ALA A 81 18.14 -10.70 6.55
N TRP A 82 17.14 -10.10 7.21
CA TRP A 82 17.30 -8.91 8.04
C TRP A 82 17.77 -9.25 9.45
N GLY A 83 17.24 -10.32 10.04
CA GLY A 83 17.51 -10.77 11.40
C GLY A 83 16.67 -10.12 12.49
N ASP A 84 15.60 -9.40 12.11
CA ASP A 84 14.69 -8.72 13.05
C ASP A 84 13.33 -8.50 12.34
N SER A 85 12.28 -9.16 12.81
CA SER A 85 10.92 -9.03 12.24
C SER A 85 10.31 -7.64 12.45
N HIS A 86 10.69 -6.93 13.51
CA HIS A 86 10.25 -5.56 13.80
C HIS A 86 10.84 -4.51 12.83
N ARG A 87 11.64 -4.92 11.86
CA ARG A 87 12.15 -4.08 10.77
C ARG A 87 11.49 -4.40 9.43
N ILE A 88 10.53 -5.30 9.42
CA ILE A 88 9.80 -5.74 8.23
C ILE A 88 8.34 -5.33 8.34
N GLY A 89 7.89 -4.51 7.41
CA GLY A 89 6.46 -4.22 7.21
C GLY A 89 5.93 -4.92 5.96
N VAL A 90 4.61 -4.98 5.84
CA VAL A 90 3.94 -5.42 4.62
C VAL A 90 2.80 -4.48 4.28
N LYS A 91 2.69 -4.11 3.00
CA LYS A 91 1.55 -3.37 2.47
C LYS A 91 0.65 -4.31 1.69
N ILE A 92 -0.65 -4.29 2.00
CA ILE A 92 -1.70 -5.06 1.32
C ILE A 92 -2.79 -4.13 0.78
N SER A 93 -3.60 -4.62 -0.14
CA SER A 93 -4.71 -3.87 -0.73
C SER A 93 -5.91 -4.80 -0.96
N PRO A 94 -6.62 -5.20 0.12
CA PRO A 94 -7.76 -6.10 0.00
C PRO A 94 -8.77 -5.55 -0.99
N GLY A 95 -9.07 -6.34 -2.03
CA GLY A 95 -10.10 -6.05 -3.01
C GLY A 95 -9.90 -4.87 -3.92
N ILE A 96 -8.71 -4.35 -4.00
CA ILE A 96 -8.40 -3.25 -4.91
C ILE A 96 -8.28 -3.78 -6.35
N LEU A 97 -9.16 -3.30 -7.21
CA LEU A 97 -9.13 -3.55 -8.66
C LEU A 97 -8.05 -2.68 -9.32
N TYR A 98 -6.84 -3.17 -9.38
CA TYR A 98 -5.73 -2.47 -10.03
C TYR A 98 -4.87 -3.45 -10.83
N ASN A 99 -4.34 -3.01 -11.96
CA ASN A 99 -3.55 -3.85 -12.88
C ASN A 99 -4.27 -5.16 -13.32
N GLY A 100 -5.60 -5.11 -13.44
CA GLY A 100 -6.41 -6.26 -13.86
C GLY A 100 -6.59 -7.34 -12.77
N SER A 101 -6.18 -7.07 -11.54
CA SER A 101 -6.44 -7.96 -10.41
C SER A 101 -7.89 -7.84 -9.97
N VAL A 102 -8.61 -8.95 -9.96
CA VAL A 102 -9.96 -9.08 -9.41
C VAL A 102 -9.91 -10.18 -8.36
N GLU A 103 -10.54 -9.97 -7.21
CA GLU A 103 -10.59 -10.95 -6.14
C GLU A 103 -12.06 -11.27 -5.83
N ASN A 104 -12.47 -12.52 -5.95
CA ASN A 104 -13.83 -12.95 -5.61
C ASN A 104 -13.90 -13.49 -4.16
N GLU A 105 -12.80 -14.08 -3.66
CA GLU A 105 -12.70 -14.68 -2.32
C GLU A 105 -11.85 -13.81 -1.38
N VAL A 106 -12.19 -12.51 -1.29
CA VAL A 106 -11.39 -11.55 -0.52
C VAL A 106 -11.38 -11.85 0.96
N GLU A 107 -12.55 -12.08 1.56
CA GLU A 107 -12.66 -12.33 2.99
C GLU A 107 -11.90 -13.56 3.40
N GLU A 108 -12.08 -14.66 2.69
CA GLU A 108 -11.41 -15.93 2.94
C GLU A 108 -9.89 -15.80 2.77
N THR A 109 -9.47 -15.11 1.71
CA THR A 109 -8.04 -14.94 1.40
C THR A 109 -7.35 -14.08 2.44
N TYR A 110 -7.94 -12.94 2.80
CA TYR A 110 -7.32 -12.05 3.78
C TYR A 110 -7.47 -12.53 5.22
N THR A 111 -8.51 -13.29 5.55
CA THR A 111 -8.58 -14.03 6.83
C THR A 111 -7.41 -15.00 6.95
N ALA A 112 -7.18 -15.80 5.91
CA ALA A 112 -6.06 -16.75 5.91
C ALA A 112 -4.69 -16.03 5.94
N LEU A 113 -4.55 -14.89 5.26
CA LEU A 113 -3.32 -14.11 5.27
C LEU A 113 -3.06 -13.50 6.64
N ILE A 114 -4.02 -12.78 7.21
CA ILE A 114 -3.85 -12.04 8.47
C ILE A 114 -3.60 -13.00 9.63
N SER A 115 -4.27 -14.15 9.65
CA SER A 115 -3.97 -15.19 10.64
C SER A 115 -2.49 -15.58 10.65
N GLN A 116 -1.88 -15.74 9.47
CA GLN A 116 -0.46 -16.08 9.35
C GLN A 116 0.46 -14.86 9.62
N LEU A 117 0.04 -13.63 9.28
CA LEU A 117 0.80 -12.41 9.60
C LEU A 117 0.92 -12.19 11.11
N ASN A 118 -0.10 -12.56 11.89
CA ASN A 118 -0.05 -12.51 13.36
C ASN A 118 1.05 -13.38 13.98
N GLU A 119 1.50 -14.42 13.26
CA GLU A 119 2.57 -15.32 13.72
C GLU A 119 3.98 -14.77 13.43
N LEU A 120 4.11 -13.74 12.59
CA LEU A 120 5.40 -13.23 12.11
C LEU A 120 5.95 -12.08 12.94
N ASP A 121 5.15 -11.47 13.83
CA ASP A 121 5.53 -10.34 14.70
C ASP A 121 6.20 -9.20 13.91
N LEU A 122 5.53 -8.73 12.85
CA LEU A 122 6.03 -7.71 11.95
C LEU A 122 6.01 -6.31 12.60
N ALA A 123 6.80 -5.38 12.06
CA ALA A 123 6.75 -3.97 12.43
C ALA A 123 5.32 -3.39 12.28
N TYR A 124 4.66 -3.70 11.18
CA TYR A 124 3.29 -3.26 10.90
C TYR A 124 2.69 -4.00 9.69
N VAL A 125 1.37 -3.90 9.59
CA VAL A 125 0.64 -4.14 8.34
C VAL A 125 0.10 -2.79 7.85
N ALA A 126 0.51 -2.37 6.65
CA ALA A 126 -0.07 -1.22 5.97
C ALA A 126 -1.15 -1.70 4.99
N PHE A 127 -2.25 -0.99 4.91
CA PHE A 127 -3.28 -1.29 3.92
C PHE A 127 -3.76 -0.04 3.19
N GLN A 128 -4.20 -0.24 1.96
CA GLN A 128 -4.76 0.81 1.14
C GLN A 128 -6.28 0.74 1.20
N THR A 129 -6.91 1.86 1.51
CA THR A 129 -8.38 1.96 1.58
C THR A 129 -9.01 2.07 0.20
N PRO A 130 -10.26 1.62 0.03
CA PRO A 130 -10.98 1.76 -1.24
C PRO A 130 -11.16 3.21 -1.70
N GLU A 131 -11.16 4.18 -0.79
CA GLU A 131 -11.29 5.61 -1.13
C GLU A 131 -10.22 6.08 -2.11
N SER A 132 -9.02 5.49 -2.06
CA SER A 132 -7.95 5.81 -3.02
C SER A 132 -8.29 5.44 -4.47
N LEU A 133 -9.23 4.53 -4.68
CA LEU A 133 -9.68 4.13 -6.01
C LEU A 133 -10.65 5.13 -6.63
N ARG A 134 -11.48 5.79 -5.84
CA ARG A 134 -12.45 6.78 -6.33
C ARG A 134 -11.75 7.89 -7.08
N SER A 135 -10.61 8.36 -6.56
CA SER A 135 -9.85 9.43 -7.18
C SER A 135 -9.02 8.97 -8.39
N LEU A 136 -8.57 7.72 -8.42
CA LEU A 136 -7.78 7.19 -9.55
C LEU A 136 -8.64 6.81 -10.76
N ALA A 137 -9.87 6.34 -10.52
CA ALA A 137 -10.75 5.86 -11.59
C ALA A 137 -11.58 6.97 -12.24
N GLY A 138 -11.73 8.13 -11.61
CA GLY A 138 -12.64 9.19 -12.10
C GLY A 138 -14.09 8.73 -12.26
N GLN A 139 -14.47 7.65 -11.56
CA GLN A 139 -15.78 7.00 -11.67
C GLN A 139 -16.47 7.02 -10.32
N ASP A 140 -17.78 7.29 -10.33
CA ASP A 140 -18.65 6.93 -9.22
C ASP A 140 -18.71 5.41 -9.13
N ASN A 141 -18.22 4.85 -8.01
CA ASN A 141 -17.92 3.44 -7.85
C ASN A 141 -19.13 2.51 -7.62
N ASP A 142 -20.35 2.94 -7.94
CA ASP A 142 -21.54 2.11 -7.78
C ASP A 142 -21.58 0.90 -8.74
N ASP A 143 -20.73 0.91 -9.78
CA ASP A 143 -20.65 -0.15 -10.82
C ASP A 143 -19.49 -1.16 -10.63
N ILE A 144 -18.69 -1.04 -9.56
CA ILE A 144 -17.63 -2.02 -9.32
C ILE A 144 -18.23 -3.24 -8.63
N ALA A 145 -18.08 -4.41 -9.25
CA ALA A 145 -18.56 -5.67 -8.70
C ALA A 145 -18.06 -5.85 -7.25
N GLY A 146 -18.98 -5.97 -6.29
CA GLY A 146 -18.66 -6.06 -4.87
C GLY A 146 -18.82 -4.75 -4.08
N GLY A 147 -19.38 -3.68 -4.66
CA GLY A 147 -19.43 -2.32 -4.10
C GLY A 147 -19.84 -2.18 -2.63
N GLU A 148 -20.81 -2.93 -2.12
CA GLU A 148 -21.23 -2.85 -0.71
C GLU A 148 -20.24 -3.47 0.29
N ILE A 149 -19.49 -4.51 -0.12
CA ILE A 149 -18.53 -5.22 0.74
C ILE A 149 -17.30 -4.34 1.00
N TRP A 150 -16.89 -3.55 0.01
CA TRP A 150 -15.65 -2.75 0.02
C TRP A 150 -15.70 -1.52 0.92
N HIS A 151 -16.87 -0.90 1.11
CA HIS A 151 -17.06 0.26 1.99
C HIS A 151 -16.91 -0.07 3.49
N ARG A 152 -17.03 -1.34 3.86
CA ARG A 152 -16.97 -1.82 5.26
C ARG A 152 -15.65 -2.50 5.62
N PHE A 153 -14.92 -2.99 4.60
CA PHE A 153 -13.97 -4.07 4.77
C PHE A 153 -12.60 -3.72 5.36
N PRO A 154 -11.88 -2.62 5.00
CA PRO A 154 -10.49 -2.53 5.42
C PRO A 154 -10.29 -2.23 6.91
N TYR A 155 -10.98 -1.24 7.46
CA TYR A 155 -10.66 -0.80 8.82
C TYR A 155 -11.11 -1.80 9.87
N GLU A 156 -12.38 -2.11 9.90
CA GLU A 156 -12.96 -3.02 10.87
C GLU A 156 -12.34 -4.40 10.76
N PHE A 157 -12.28 -4.95 9.55
CA PHE A 157 -11.75 -6.28 9.32
C PHE A 157 -10.27 -6.41 9.69
N ILE A 158 -9.41 -5.48 9.25
CA ILE A 158 -7.99 -5.50 9.58
C ILE A 158 -7.82 -5.34 11.10
N ARG A 159 -8.50 -4.36 11.71
CA ARG A 159 -8.39 -4.10 13.14
C ARG A 159 -8.89 -5.24 14.02
N GLU A 160 -9.97 -5.92 13.62
CA GLU A 160 -10.54 -7.06 14.35
C GLU A 160 -9.68 -8.33 14.25
N ASN A 161 -8.91 -8.48 13.19
CA ASN A 161 -8.18 -9.71 12.89
C ASN A 161 -6.66 -9.60 13.05
N TYR A 162 -6.07 -8.39 13.02
CA TYR A 162 -4.64 -8.18 13.18
C TYR A 162 -4.29 -7.57 14.54
N ASN A 163 -3.35 -8.20 15.25
CA ASN A 163 -2.99 -7.83 16.61
C ASN A 163 -1.87 -6.79 16.73
N GLY A 164 -1.14 -6.52 15.63
CA GLY A 164 -0.02 -5.60 15.59
C GLY A 164 -0.40 -4.18 15.17
N THR A 165 0.62 -3.39 14.83
CA THR A 165 0.47 -2.02 14.34
C THR A 165 -0.17 -2.00 12.97
N VAL A 166 -1.21 -1.17 12.80
CA VAL A 166 -1.96 -0.99 11.56
C VAL A 166 -1.72 0.40 11.01
N ILE A 167 -1.29 0.47 9.75
CA ILE A 167 -1.11 1.72 9.01
C ILE A 167 -2.14 1.82 7.88
N ALA A 168 -2.96 2.86 7.88
CA ALA A 168 -3.93 3.10 6.81
C ALA A 168 -3.41 4.08 5.76
N SER A 169 -3.71 3.81 4.51
CA SER A 169 -3.44 4.70 3.37
C SER A 169 -4.63 4.75 2.42
N GLY A 170 -4.72 5.82 1.65
CA GLY A 170 -5.83 6.09 0.74
C GLY A 170 -6.05 7.58 0.69
N ASP A 171 -7.05 8.09 0.03
CA ASP A 171 -7.35 9.53 -0.08
C ASP A 171 -7.76 10.18 1.26
N LEU A 172 -6.89 10.03 2.26
CA LEU A 172 -7.14 10.50 3.61
C LEU A 172 -6.97 12.01 3.70
N THR A 173 -7.95 12.65 4.32
CA THR A 173 -7.85 14.02 4.85
C THR A 173 -7.40 13.97 6.31
N LYS A 174 -6.94 15.10 6.86
CA LYS A 174 -6.66 15.24 8.30
C LYS A 174 -7.84 14.76 9.16
N GLU A 175 -9.06 15.17 8.78
CA GLU A 175 -10.29 14.82 9.52
C GLU A 175 -10.58 13.31 9.45
N LEU A 176 -10.50 12.70 8.28
CA LEU A 176 -10.73 11.26 8.11
C LEU A 176 -9.71 10.44 8.91
N ALA A 177 -8.44 10.83 8.87
CA ALA A 177 -7.38 10.18 9.64
C ALA A 177 -7.62 10.34 11.15
N GLN A 178 -7.98 11.54 11.62
CA GLN A 178 -8.27 11.77 13.04
C GLN A 178 -9.48 10.95 13.50
N ASN A 179 -10.56 10.92 12.74
CA ASN A 179 -11.75 10.13 13.06
C ASN A 179 -11.44 8.63 13.14
N ALA A 180 -10.60 8.13 12.22
CA ALA A 180 -10.16 6.73 12.23
C ALA A 180 -9.24 6.41 13.42
N LEU A 181 -8.36 7.35 13.80
CA LEU A 181 -7.51 7.24 14.98
C LEU A 181 -8.35 7.20 16.27
N ASP A 182 -9.27 8.14 16.42
CA ASP A 182 -10.15 8.26 17.60
C ASP A 182 -11.08 7.03 17.75
N ALA A 183 -11.46 6.44 16.63
CA ALA A 183 -12.24 5.19 16.59
C ALA A 183 -11.37 3.92 16.77
N GLY A 184 -10.05 4.03 16.92
CA GLY A 184 -9.12 2.91 17.07
C GLY A 184 -9.02 2.00 15.83
N LYS A 185 -9.35 2.52 14.63
CA LYS A 185 -9.36 1.74 13.39
C LYS A 185 -7.96 1.53 12.79
N ALA A 186 -7.05 2.46 13.02
CA ALA A 186 -5.64 2.36 12.63
C ALA A 186 -4.78 3.14 13.61
N ASP A 187 -3.48 2.80 13.68
CA ASP A 187 -2.52 3.43 14.59
C ASP A 187 -1.75 4.57 13.92
N LEU A 188 -1.53 4.47 12.61
CA LEU A 188 -0.79 5.44 11.79
C LEU A 188 -1.45 5.63 10.43
N PHE A 189 -1.11 6.74 9.76
CA PHE A 189 -1.71 7.12 8.47
C PHE A 189 -0.64 7.59 7.48
N VAL A 190 -0.83 7.22 6.20
CA VAL A 190 0.06 7.61 5.10
C VAL A 190 -0.62 8.63 4.20
N PHE A 191 0.04 9.77 4.01
CA PHE A 191 -0.38 10.81 3.06
C PHE A 191 0.62 10.86 1.90
N GLY A 192 0.22 10.46 0.70
CA GLY A 192 1.06 10.48 -0.50
C GLY A 192 0.88 11.78 -1.30
N ARG A 193 -0.24 11.91 -1.99
CA ARG A 193 -0.52 13.04 -2.92
C ARG A 193 -0.47 14.39 -2.23
N ALA A 194 -1.02 14.50 -1.03
CA ALA A 194 -0.96 15.73 -0.26
C ALA A 194 0.48 16.15 0.06
N TYR A 195 1.40 15.20 0.27
CA TYR A 195 2.81 15.50 0.50
C TYR A 195 3.55 15.97 -0.77
N MET A 196 3.13 15.51 -1.95
CA MET A 196 3.75 15.99 -3.20
C MET A 196 3.58 17.49 -3.38
N SER A 197 2.39 18.01 -3.09
CA SER A 197 2.06 19.43 -3.28
C SER A 197 2.25 20.30 -2.03
N ASN A 198 2.58 19.71 -0.89
CA ASN A 198 2.80 20.40 0.38
C ASN A 198 4.01 19.79 1.09
N PRO A 199 5.24 20.24 0.78
CA PRO A 199 6.46 19.69 1.40
C PRO A 199 6.48 19.89 2.93
N ASP A 200 5.71 20.84 3.44
CA ASP A 200 5.48 21.17 4.84
C ASP A 200 4.11 20.68 5.35
N LEU A 201 3.60 19.56 4.83
CA LEU A 201 2.25 19.05 5.11
C LEU A 201 1.94 18.92 6.60
N VAL A 202 2.89 18.43 7.41
CA VAL A 202 2.70 18.27 8.85
C VAL A 202 2.45 19.62 9.52
N GLU A 203 3.25 20.64 9.21
CA GLU A 203 3.09 22.00 9.75
C GLU A 203 1.76 22.62 9.31
N ARG A 204 1.37 22.42 8.03
CA ARG A 204 0.07 22.87 7.53
C ARG A 204 -1.08 22.22 8.28
N MET A 205 -1.03 20.91 8.50
CA MET A 205 -2.05 20.21 9.27
C MET A 205 -2.09 20.63 10.74
N GLN A 206 -0.94 20.88 11.36
CA GLN A 206 -0.87 21.33 12.76
C GLN A 206 -1.45 22.73 12.96
N ASN A 207 -1.28 23.61 11.98
CA ASN A 207 -1.68 25.01 12.08
C ASN A 207 -3.00 25.30 11.32
N ASP A 208 -3.64 24.29 10.78
CA ASP A 208 -4.84 24.41 9.94
C ASP A 208 -4.64 25.37 8.73
N TRP A 209 -3.44 25.38 8.16
CA TRP A 209 -3.13 26.15 6.96
C TRP A 209 -3.73 25.48 5.72
N PRO A 210 -4.12 26.26 4.69
CA PRO A 210 -4.62 25.71 3.44
C PRO A 210 -3.63 24.76 2.77
N LEU A 211 -4.14 23.64 2.24
CA LEU A 211 -3.37 22.72 1.43
C LEU A 211 -3.42 23.13 -0.05
N THR A 212 -2.30 23.00 -0.72
CA THR A 212 -2.22 23.10 -2.19
C THR A 212 -2.65 21.77 -2.79
N GLU A 213 -3.54 21.80 -3.78
CA GLU A 213 -3.92 20.61 -4.54
C GLU A 213 -2.79 20.18 -5.49
N VAL A 214 -2.57 18.87 -5.61
CA VAL A 214 -1.57 18.31 -6.52
C VAL A 214 -2.11 18.31 -7.96
N ASP A 215 -1.31 18.76 -8.94
CA ASP A 215 -1.61 18.53 -10.34
C ASP A 215 -1.17 17.12 -10.77
N MET A 216 -2.12 16.17 -10.73
CA MET A 216 -1.84 14.76 -11.04
C MET A 216 -1.38 14.52 -12.48
N ARG A 217 -1.59 15.47 -13.41
CA ARG A 217 -1.08 15.36 -14.79
C ARG A 217 0.44 15.47 -14.83
N ARG A 218 1.05 16.11 -13.83
CA ARG A 218 2.49 16.35 -13.70
C ARG A 218 3.15 15.44 -12.67
N GLY A 219 2.37 14.91 -11.71
CA GLY A 219 2.86 14.15 -10.56
C GLY A 219 3.58 12.84 -10.88
N TYR A 220 3.38 12.23 -12.06
CA TYR A 220 3.93 10.92 -12.40
C TYR A 220 4.55 10.82 -13.81
N GLY A 221 4.79 11.90 -14.49
CA GLY A 221 5.21 11.76 -15.90
C GLY A 221 6.06 12.90 -16.43
N GLY A 222 6.55 13.77 -15.57
CA GLY A 222 7.32 14.94 -15.94
C GLY A 222 8.74 14.93 -15.36
N GLY A 223 9.32 16.12 -15.34
CA GLY A 223 10.56 16.40 -14.61
C GLY A 223 10.26 16.86 -13.19
N GLU A 224 10.91 17.93 -12.76
CA GLU A 224 10.75 18.50 -11.43
C GLU A 224 9.41 19.23 -11.27
N GLU A 225 8.89 19.82 -12.37
CA GLU A 225 7.70 20.66 -12.38
C GLU A 225 6.44 19.87 -11.96
N GLY A 226 5.82 20.30 -10.88
CA GLY A 226 4.61 19.67 -10.33
C GLY A 226 4.87 18.37 -9.57
N TYR A 227 6.14 18.05 -9.30
CA TYR A 227 6.53 16.87 -8.54
C TYR A 227 7.29 17.22 -7.25
N ASN A 228 8.34 18.06 -7.33
CA ASN A 228 9.17 18.44 -6.17
C ASN A 228 9.48 19.95 -6.10
N ASP A 229 8.77 20.77 -6.85
CA ASP A 229 8.94 22.23 -6.92
C ASP A 229 7.82 23.04 -6.23
N TYR A 230 6.92 22.35 -5.54
CA TYR A 230 5.86 23.03 -4.77
C TYR A 230 6.46 23.80 -3.60
N PRO A 231 6.05 25.08 -3.42
CA PRO A 231 6.55 25.90 -2.32
C PRO A 231 5.91 25.53 -0.98
N THR A 232 6.66 25.71 0.09
CA THR A 232 6.15 25.71 1.47
C THR A 232 5.15 26.85 1.69
N TRP A 233 4.38 26.77 2.76
CA TRP A 233 3.47 27.86 3.15
C TRP A 233 4.17 29.19 3.33
N GLN A 234 5.34 29.20 3.97
CA GLN A 234 6.11 30.42 4.21
C GLN A 234 6.59 31.05 2.90
N GLU A 235 7.06 30.24 1.95
CA GLU A 235 7.47 30.71 0.62
C GLU A 235 6.29 31.26 -0.18
N GLN A 236 5.11 30.62 -0.10
CA GLN A 236 3.87 31.15 -0.73
C GLN A 236 3.48 32.52 -0.16
N GLN A 237 3.55 32.71 1.16
CA GLN A 237 3.25 33.99 1.78
C GLN A 237 4.26 35.08 1.39
N ALA A 238 5.54 34.75 1.32
CA ALA A 238 6.57 35.69 0.87
C ALA A 238 6.39 36.14 -0.59
N GLN A 239 6.01 35.20 -1.47
CA GLN A 239 5.72 35.52 -2.88
C GLN A 239 4.50 36.44 -3.03
N GLN A 240 3.44 36.21 -2.24
CA GLN A 240 2.23 37.06 -2.25
C GLN A 240 2.53 38.50 -1.75
N GLN A 241 3.43 38.66 -0.80
CA GLN A 241 3.81 39.97 -0.26
C GLN A 241 4.69 40.78 -1.21
N GLN A 242 5.41 40.12 -2.12
CA GLN A 242 6.27 40.82 -3.10
C GLN A 242 5.52 41.42 -4.29
N GLY A 243 4.22 41.10 -4.46
CA GLY A 243 3.37 41.61 -5.55
C GLY A 243 3.83 41.18 -6.95
N PRO A 244 3.03 41.34 -7.98
CA PRO A 244 3.51 41.13 -9.34
C PRO A 244 4.63 42.15 -9.62
N VAL A 245 5.83 41.65 -9.93
CA VAL A 245 6.90 42.47 -10.50
C VAL A 245 6.38 42.97 -11.84
N GLY A 246 6.05 44.27 -11.91
CA GLY A 246 5.47 44.95 -13.06
C GLY A 246 6.41 45.06 -14.27
#